data_4c95c42bb8c0b2b93e3d462250d17f5b
#
_entry.id   4c95c42bb8c0b2b93e3d462250d17f5b
#
_cell.length_a   1.000
_cell.length_b   1.000
_cell.length_c   1.000
_cell.angle_alpha   90.00
_cell.angle_beta   90.00
_cell.angle_gamma   90.00
#
_symmetry.space_group_name_H-M   'P 1'
#
loop_
_entity.id
_entity.type
_entity.pdbx_description
1 polymer ?
#
loop_
_entity_poly.entity_id
_entity_poly.type
_entity_poly.pdbx_seq_one_letter_code
_entity_poly.pdbx_strand_id
1 'polypeptide(L)'
;MTDSTTGIALLPGIDGTGIFFEPLIHVLPEDIPLSVITYPPNSILSLEEHARFVAEYLPTEDVIVVAESFSGLVGLELLHLRLPAIKGVIFSAAFAEPLHRILIRGLSLIPGIGSMVKELPVPVLDHFLFGNFSNKDLANLLERGLPKIDAKCLKHRAEIIASGYPRLDEHFDIPCLYLKAARDRLVPHTAASWFAAHFNHFACVEFDAPHCLLQTVPAECAAEIMGFYNVLRDRNPSGIKNEE
;
A
#
# COMPACT_ATOMS: atom_id res chain seq x y z
N MET A 1 -17.70 19.92 -20.33
CA MET A 1 -17.53 19.52 -18.92
C MET A 1 -16.97 18.13 -18.98
N THR A 2 -15.72 17.95 -18.61
CA THR A 2 -15.06 16.64 -18.60
C THR A 2 -15.72 15.83 -17.47
N ASP A 3 -16.26 14.65 -17.82
CA ASP A 3 -16.65 13.67 -16.80
C ASP A 3 -15.41 13.48 -15.91
N SER A 4 -15.56 13.82 -14.62
CA SER A 4 -14.48 13.61 -13.64
C SER A 4 -14.33 12.11 -13.45
N THR A 5 -13.30 11.55 -14.10
CA THR A 5 -13.03 10.13 -14.02
C THR A 5 -12.26 9.86 -12.73
N THR A 6 -12.84 9.10 -11.81
CA THR A 6 -12.12 8.67 -10.60
C THR A 6 -10.93 7.80 -11.01
N GLY A 7 -9.75 8.08 -10.45
CA GLY A 7 -8.53 7.30 -10.69
C GLY A 7 -8.18 6.38 -9.52
N ILE A 8 -7.18 5.53 -9.73
CA ILE A 8 -6.55 4.71 -8.69
C ILE A 8 -5.09 5.11 -8.57
N ALA A 9 -4.62 5.38 -7.34
CA ALA A 9 -3.22 5.62 -7.03
C ALA A 9 -2.67 4.46 -6.20
N LEU A 10 -1.61 3.80 -6.69
CA LEU A 10 -0.93 2.70 -6.02
C LEU A 10 0.30 3.22 -5.27
N LEU A 11 0.35 2.98 -3.96
CA LEU A 11 1.47 3.33 -3.08
C LEU A 11 2.24 2.07 -2.69
N PRO A 12 3.55 1.96 -3.04
CA PRO A 12 4.33 0.73 -2.91
C PRO A 12 4.65 0.38 -1.47
N GLY A 13 4.99 -0.87 -1.23
CA GLY A 13 5.52 -1.36 0.03
C GLY A 13 6.86 -0.71 0.43
N ILE A 14 7.58 -1.35 1.32
CA ILE A 14 8.86 -0.85 1.85
C ILE A 14 9.93 -0.67 0.75
N ASP A 15 9.79 -1.36 -0.38
CA ASP A 15 10.66 -1.24 -1.56
C ASP A 15 10.63 0.17 -2.16
N GLY A 16 9.45 0.79 -2.22
CA GLY A 16 9.22 2.15 -2.72
C GLY A 16 9.33 2.30 -4.23
N THR A 17 9.46 1.20 -5.00
CA THR A 17 9.75 1.26 -6.44
C THR A 17 8.52 1.17 -7.32
N GLY A 18 7.42 0.63 -6.80
CA GLY A 18 6.20 0.38 -7.56
C GLY A 18 6.30 -0.80 -8.56
N ILE A 19 7.48 -1.40 -8.74
CA ILE A 19 7.69 -2.52 -9.68
C ILE A 19 6.84 -3.72 -9.29
N PHE A 20 6.69 -3.95 -7.99
CA PHE A 20 5.95 -5.08 -7.46
C PHE A 20 4.44 -5.02 -7.73
N PHE A 21 3.91 -3.90 -8.22
CA PHE A 21 2.51 -3.83 -8.68
C PHE A 21 2.27 -4.41 -10.07
N GLU A 22 3.32 -4.82 -10.80
CA GLU A 22 3.19 -5.36 -12.17
C GLU A 22 2.13 -6.46 -12.30
N PRO A 23 2.04 -7.48 -11.40
CA PRO A 23 0.99 -8.50 -11.49
C PRO A 23 -0.44 -7.93 -11.32
N LEU A 24 -0.63 -6.98 -10.41
CA LEU A 24 -1.93 -6.32 -10.21
C LEU A 24 -2.30 -5.45 -11.41
N ILE A 25 -1.36 -4.66 -11.94
CA ILE A 25 -1.59 -3.77 -13.08
C ILE A 25 -2.05 -4.56 -14.31
N HIS A 26 -1.50 -5.73 -14.55
CA HIS A 26 -1.86 -6.58 -15.69
C HIS A 26 -3.31 -7.09 -15.65
N VAL A 27 -3.96 -7.09 -14.49
CA VAL A 27 -5.33 -7.61 -14.32
C VAL A 27 -6.35 -6.50 -14.06
N LEU A 28 -5.91 -5.27 -13.80
CA LEU A 28 -6.80 -4.12 -13.69
C LEU A 28 -7.28 -3.69 -15.08
N PRO A 29 -8.53 -3.16 -15.22
CA PRO A 29 -9.03 -2.65 -16.48
C PRO A 29 -8.18 -1.49 -17.01
N GLU A 30 -7.89 -1.50 -18.33
CA GLU A 30 -7.04 -0.50 -18.98
C GLU A 30 -7.68 0.89 -19.10
N ASP A 31 -9.00 0.98 -18.98
CA ASP A 31 -9.77 2.22 -19.10
C ASP A 31 -9.81 3.04 -17.80
N ILE A 32 -9.28 2.51 -16.69
CA ILE A 32 -9.22 3.23 -15.43
C ILE A 32 -7.92 4.04 -15.35
N PRO A 33 -8.00 5.35 -15.04
CA PRO A 33 -6.80 6.13 -14.78
C PRO A 33 -6.02 5.57 -13.61
N LEU A 34 -4.82 5.04 -13.88
CA LEU A 34 -3.96 4.40 -12.89
C LEU A 34 -2.66 5.19 -12.73
N SER A 35 -2.33 5.53 -11.50
CA SER A 35 -1.07 6.19 -11.14
C SER A 35 -0.28 5.30 -10.18
N VAL A 36 0.95 4.94 -10.52
CA VAL A 36 1.88 4.26 -9.61
C VAL A 36 2.83 5.29 -9.05
N ILE A 37 2.70 5.60 -7.77
CA ILE A 37 3.57 6.55 -7.09
C ILE A 37 4.83 5.81 -6.63
N THR A 38 5.97 6.17 -7.17
CA THR A 38 7.27 5.63 -6.73
C THR A 38 7.95 6.64 -5.81
N TYR A 39 8.45 6.18 -4.67
CA TYR A 39 9.17 7.08 -3.76
C TYR A 39 10.54 7.46 -4.34
N PRO A 40 10.99 8.71 -4.14
CA PRO A 40 12.24 9.15 -4.73
C PRO A 40 13.40 8.27 -4.25
N PRO A 41 14.19 7.71 -5.18
CA PRO A 41 15.37 6.93 -4.83
C PRO A 41 16.41 7.85 -4.17
N ASN A 42 17.18 7.30 -3.24
CA ASN A 42 18.26 8.01 -2.53
C ASN A 42 17.80 9.18 -1.64
N SER A 43 16.50 9.33 -1.39
CA SER A 43 15.96 10.37 -0.50
C SER A 43 15.44 9.75 0.79
N ILE A 44 16.00 10.18 1.92
CA ILE A 44 15.54 9.76 3.24
C ILE A 44 14.42 10.71 3.65
N LEU A 45 13.19 10.21 3.61
CA LEU A 45 11.98 10.97 3.92
C LEU A 45 11.36 10.47 5.22
N SER A 46 10.97 11.38 6.10
CA SER A 46 10.10 11.10 7.24
C SER A 46 8.72 10.60 6.76
N LEU A 47 7.88 10.09 7.66
CA LEU A 47 6.53 9.66 7.31
C LEU A 47 5.71 10.81 6.71
N GLU A 48 5.78 11.99 7.33
CA GLU A 48 5.11 13.20 6.86
C GLU A 48 5.61 13.65 5.48
N GLU A 49 6.92 13.59 5.23
CA GLU A 49 7.49 13.93 3.92
C GLU A 49 7.10 12.94 2.84
N HIS A 50 6.96 11.63 3.16
CA HIS A 50 6.38 10.65 2.23
C HIS A 50 4.94 11.04 1.86
N ALA A 51 4.09 11.38 2.83
CA ALA A 51 2.71 11.76 2.57
C ALA A 51 2.60 13.05 1.74
N ARG A 52 3.42 14.06 2.03
CA ARG A 52 3.48 15.30 1.23
C ARG A 52 3.96 15.03 -0.19
N PHE A 53 4.99 14.21 -0.36
CA PHE A 53 5.45 13.77 -1.66
C PHE A 53 4.32 13.09 -2.45
N VAL A 54 3.61 12.14 -1.83
CA VAL A 54 2.46 11.50 -2.49
C VAL A 54 1.41 12.53 -2.88
N ALA A 55 1.07 13.46 -2.00
CA ALA A 55 0.07 14.50 -2.27
C ALA A 55 0.40 15.37 -3.49
N GLU A 56 1.69 15.64 -3.76
CA GLU A 56 2.15 16.39 -4.94
C GLU A 56 1.98 15.62 -6.25
N TYR A 57 1.98 14.29 -6.20
CA TYR A 57 1.90 13.41 -7.38
C TYR A 57 0.53 12.75 -7.55
N LEU A 58 -0.41 12.96 -6.61
CA LEU A 58 -1.78 12.49 -6.81
C LEU A 58 -2.44 13.22 -7.98
N PRO A 59 -3.33 12.54 -8.73
CA PRO A 59 -4.20 13.21 -9.68
C PRO A 59 -5.01 14.34 -9.01
N THR A 60 -5.32 15.37 -9.77
CA THR A 60 -6.19 16.49 -9.31
C THR A 60 -7.65 16.10 -9.27
N GLU A 61 -8.02 15.07 -10.02
CA GLU A 61 -9.33 14.45 -10.06
C GLU A 61 -9.56 13.55 -8.86
N ASP A 62 -10.79 13.06 -8.71
CA ASP A 62 -11.14 12.11 -7.66
C ASP A 62 -10.27 10.85 -7.74
N VAL A 63 -9.76 10.39 -6.61
CA VAL A 63 -8.83 9.26 -6.55
C VAL A 63 -9.12 8.32 -5.38
N ILE A 64 -8.95 7.02 -5.62
CA ILE A 64 -8.90 5.98 -4.60
C ILE A 64 -7.44 5.59 -4.41
N VAL A 65 -6.97 5.65 -3.17
CA VAL A 65 -5.59 5.31 -2.82
C VAL A 65 -5.51 3.84 -2.42
N VAL A 66 -4.63 3.07 -3.04
CA VAL A 66 -4.28 1.70 -2.65
C VAL A 66 -2.91 1.73 -1.98
N ALA A 67 -2.86 1.47 -0.69
CA ALA A 67 -1.66 1.58 0.13
C ALA A 67 -1.21 0.18 0.62
N GLU A 68 -0.07 -0.30 0.09
CA GLU A 68 0.46 -1.62 0.43
C GLU A 68 1.44 -1.55 1.59
N SER A 69 1.28 -2.42 2.59
CA SER A 69 2.26 -2.67 3.65
C SER A 69 2.77 -1.38 4.32
N PHE A 70 4.05 -1.02 4.16
CA PHE A 70 4.65 0.24 4.65
C PHE A 70 3.83 1.47 4.26
N SER A 71 3.31 1.51 3.04
CA SER A 71 2.49 2.63 2.59
C SER A 71 1.14 2.72 3.30
N GLY A 72 0.77 1.73 4.11
CA GLY A 72 -0.35 1.89 5.07
C GLY A 72 -0.13 3.07 6.01
N LEU A 73 1.09 3.20 6.56
CA LEU A 73 1.46 4.35 7.39
C LEU A 73 1.42 5.67 6.59
N VAL A 74 1.95 5.65 5.35
CA VAL A 74 1.92 6.82 4.46
C VAL A 74 0.48 7.19 4.09
N GLY A 75 -0.36 6.20 3.82
CA GLY A 75 -1.79 6.40 3.53
C GLY A 75 -2.54 7.05 4.69
N LEU A 76 -2.29 6.61 5.93
CA LEU A 76 -2.87 7.24 7.14
C LEU A 76 -2.41 8.69 7.28
N GLU A 77 -1.11 8.97 7.09
CA GLU A 77 -0.57 10.32 7.14
C GLU A 77 -1.10 11.20 5.99
N LEU A 78 -1.32 10.61 4.80
CA LEU A 78 -1.94 11.28 3.66
C LEU A 78 -3.40 11.67 3.95
N LEU A 79 -4.17 10.77 4.58
CA LEU A 79 -5.55 11.06 5.00
C LEU A 79 -5.61 12.18 6.05
N HIS A 80 -4.60 12.28 6.93
CA HIS A 80 -4.47 13.39 7.88
C HIS A 80 -4.39 14.76 7.18
N LEU A 81 -3.85 14.83 5.96
CA LEU A 81 -3.82 16.08 5.17
C LEU A 81 -5.20 16.51 4.64
N ARG A 82 -6.23 15.65 4.73
CA ARG A 82 -7.63 15.92 4.36
C ARG A 82 -7.79 16.45 2.94
N LEU A 83 -7.09 15.83 1.98
CA LEU A 83 -7.15 16.20 0.57
C LEU A 83 -8.53 15.85 -0.03
N PRO A 84 -9.27 16.83 -0.59
CA PRO A 84 -10.62 16.58 -1.12
C PRO A 84 -10.68 15.59 -2.27
N ALA A 85 -9.58 15.43 -3.03
CA ALA A 85 -9.47 14.50 -4.14
C ALA A 85 -9.56 13.03 -3.69
N ILE A 86 -9.16 12.69 -2.46
CA ILE A 86 -9.19 11.31 -1.97
C ILE A 86 -10.62 10.93 -1.58
N LYS A 87 -11.22 9.99 -2.30
CA LYS A 87 -12.60 9.53 -2.08
C LYS A 87 -12.71 8.22 -1.32
N GLY A 88 -11.64 7.48 -1.23
CA GLY A 88 -11.56 6.23 -0.50
C GLY A 88 -10.13 5.72 -0.40
N VAL A 89 -9.91 4.81 0.50
CA VAL A 89 -8.61 4.19 0.70
C VAL A 89 -8.73 2.67 0.80
N ILE A 90 -7.79 1.97 0.18
CA ILE A 90 -7.66 0.52 0.26
C ILE A 90 -6.31 0.22 0.92
N PHE A 91 -6.33 -0.44 2.05
CA PHE A 91 -5.12 -0.91 2.74
C PHE A 91 -4.89 -2.38 2.42
N SER A 92 -3.72 -2.72 1.90
CA SER A 92 -3.34 -4.09 1.59
C SER A 92 -2.22 -4.56 2.52
N ALA A 93 -2.49 -5.58 3.35
CA ALA A 93 -1.55 -6.09 4.35
C ALA A 93 -0.84 -4.98 5.15
N ALA A 94 -1.59 -3.93 5.49
CA ALA A 94 -1.10 -2.72 6.14
C ALA A 94 -1.21 -2.80 7.67
N PHE A 95 -0.64 -1.84 8.35
CA PHE A 95 -0.65 -1.74 9.81
C PHE A 95 -0.56 -0.27 10.24
N ALA A 96 -1.03 0.03 11.45
CA ALA A 96 -0.88 1.34 12.09
C ALA A 96 0.07 1.25 13.29
N GLU A 97 -0.07 0.19 14.09
CA GLU A 97 0.74 -0.02 15.29
C GLU A 97 2.18 -0.45 14.94
N PRO A 98 3.16 -0.15 15.80
CA PRO A 98 4.55 -0.55 15.59
C PRO A 98 4.71 -2.05 15.41
N LEU A 99 5.32 -2.50 14.31
CA LEU A 99 5.59 -3.91 14.09
C LEU A 99 6.90 -4.34 14.77
N HIS A 100 6.82 -5.44 15.54
CA HIS A 100 7.99 -6.12 16.12
C HIS A 100 9.09 -5.17 16.61
N ARG A 101 8.68 -4.18 17.41
CA ARG A 101 9.52 -3.05 17.84
C ARG A 101 10.91 -3.45 18.31
N ILE A 102 11.02 -4.60 19.01
CA ILE A 102 12.30 -5.11 19.50
C ILE A 102 13.13 -5.70 18.38
N LEU A 103 12.50 -6.50 17.49
CA LEU A 103 13.19 -7.17 16.39
C LEU A 103 13.64 -6.18 15.32
N ILE A 104 12.75 -5.30 14.84
CA ILE A 104 13.06 -4.34 13.79
C ILE A 104 14.06 -3.28 14.28
N ARG A 105 13.89 -2.75 15.51
CA ARG A 105 14.87 -1.82 16.10
C ARG A 105 16.22 -2.51 16.33
N GLY A 106 16.22 -3.75 16.80
CA GLY A 106 17.45 -4.53 16.94
C GLY A 106 18.16 -4.71 15.61
N LEU A 107 17.42 -5.05 14.56
CA LEU A 107 17.96 -5.19 13.21
C LEU A 107 18.42 -3.85 12.62
N SER A 108 17.66 -2.76 12.79
CA SER A 108 18.02 -1.45 12.25
C SER A 108 19.28 -0.83 12.88
N LEU A 109 19.65 -1.27 14.11
CA LEU A 109 20.90 -0.87 14.76
C LEU A 109 22.13 -1.60 14.21
N ILE A 110 21.95 -2.68 13.42
CA ILE A 110 23.07 -3.39 12.80
C ILE A 110 23.58 -2.58 11.61
N PRO A 111 24.86 -2.14 11.63
CA PRO A 111 25.44 -1.45 10.48
C PRO A 111 25.32 -2.30 9.21
N GLY A 112 24.82 -1.72 8.13
CA GLY A 112 24.68 -2.42 6.85
C GLY A 112 23.46 -3.33 6.71
N ILE A 113 22.50 -3.33 7.66
CA ILE A 113 21.33 -4.22 7.59
C ILE A 113 20.53 -4.06 6.29
N GLY A 114 20.38 -2.84 5.78
CA GLY A 114 19.71 -2.58 4.50
C GLY A 114 20.43 -3.25 3.33
N SER A 115 21.78 -3.27 3.33
CA SER A 115 22.56 -4.01 2.36
C SER A 115 22.40 -5.53 2.57
N MET A 116 22.43 -5.99 3.82
CA MET A 116 22.25 -7.43 4.14
C MET A 116 20.92 -7.97 3.64
N VAL A 117 19.82 -7.20 3.77
CA VAL A 117 18.51 -7.63 3.23
C VAL A 117 18.57 -7.79 1.72
N LYS A 118 19.26 -6.88 1.01
CA LYS A 118 19.46 -6.97 -0.43
C LYS A 118 20.39 -8.11 -0.85
N GLU A 119 21.30 -8.53 0.03
CA GLU A 119 22.23 -9.64 -0.18
C GLU A 119 21.62 -11.00 0.21
N LEU A 120 20.41 -11.02 0.81
CA LEU A 120 19.72 -12.28 1.04
C LEU A 120 19.47 -12.98 -0.31
N PRO A 121 19.74 -14.29 -0.39
CA PRO A 121 19.43 -15.04 -1.60
C PRO A 121 17.96 -14.89 -1.98
N VAL A 122 17.68 -14.66 -3.27
CA VAL A 122 16.32 -14.52 -3.79
C VAL A 122 15.38 -15.62 -3.28
N PRO A 123 15.77 -16.90 -3.21
CA PRO A 123 14.91 -17.96 -2.67
C PRO A 123 14.50 -17.75 -1.20
N VAL A 124 15.33 -17.07 -0.40
CA VAL A 124 15.01 -16.77 1.00
C VAL A 124 13.95 -15.68 1.07
N LEU A 125 14.14 -14.59 0.34
CA LEU A 125 13.16 -13.50 0.25
C LEU A 125 11.83 -13.99 -0.35
N ASP A 126 11.91 -14.77 -1.41
CA ASP A 126 10.78 -15.42 -2.08
C ASP A 126 9.95 -16.23 -1.09
N HIS A 127 10.60 -17.08 -0.27
CA HIS A 127 9.94 -17.87 0.75
C HIS A 127 9.20 -17.02 1.81
N PHE A 128 9.80 -15.90 2.23
CA PHE A 128 9.18 -15.01 3.23
C PHE A 128 8.04 -14.17 2.65
N LEU A 129 8.19 -13.67 1.43
CA LEU A 129 7.23 -12.77 0.80
C LEU A 129 6.07 -13.52 0.15
N PHE A 130 6.36 -14.62 -0.54
CA PHE A 130 5.38 -15.35 -1.36
C PHE A 130 5.07 -16.74 -0.81
N GLY A 131 5.96 -17.35 -0.02
CA GLY A 131 5.73 -18.67 0.58
C GLY A 131 5.40 -19.73 -0.48
N ASN A 132 4.31 -20.47 -0.27
CA ASN A 132 3.86 -21.53 -1.19
C ASN A 132 3.22 -20.99 -2.49
N PHE A 133 3.03 -19.67 -2.60
CA PHE A 133 2.51 -19.00 -3.81
C PHE A 133 3.60 -18.60 -4.78
N SER A 134 4.87 -18.83 -4.39
CA SER A 134 6.01 -18.55 -5.26
C SER A 134 5.90 -19.29 -6.59
N ASN A 135 6.27 -18.57 -7.65
CA ASN A 135 6.39 -19.11 -8.99
C ASN A 135 7.55 -18.40 -9.72
N LYS A 136 7.83 -18.83 -10.93
CA LYS A 136 8.95 -18.29 -11.71
C LYS A 136 8.81 -16.79 -12.01
N ASP A 137 7.59 -16.30 -12.22
CA ASP A 137 7.34 -14.89 -12.56
C ASP A 137 7.56 -14.00 -11.33
N LEU A 138 7.12 -14.44 -10.15
CA LEU A 138 7.37 -13.73 -8.88
C LEU A 138 8.86 -13.74 -8.52
N ALA A 139 9.58 -14.84 -8.74
CA ALA A 139 11.04 -14.89 -8.55
C ALA A 139 11.75 -13.91 -9.50
N ASN A 140 11.38 -13.88 -10.77
CA ASN A 140 11.90 -12.91 -11.74
C ASN A 140 11.56 -11.46 -11.35
N LEU A 141 10.38 -11.23 -10.78
CA LEU A 141 9.97 -9.92 -10.28
C LEU A 141 10.90 -9.44 -9.15
N LEU A 142 11.23 -10.32 -8.19
CA LEU A 142 12.23 -10.05 -7.15
C LEU A 142 13.60 -9.74 -7.74
N GLU A 143 14.10 -10.57 -8.66
CA GLU A 143 15.41 -10.36 -9.30
C GLU A 143 15.51 -9.00 -9.99
N ARG A 144 14.42 -8.52 -10.60
CA ARG A 144 14.37 -7.21 -11.27
C ARG A 144 14.18 -6.04 -10.29
N GLY A 145 13.43 -6.25 -9.22
CA GLY A 145 13.06 -5.21 -8.26
C GLY A 145 14.16 -4.93 -7.23
N LEU A 146 14.76 -5.97 -6.65
CA LEU A 146 15.75 -5.84 -5.56
C LEU A 146 16.92 -4.90 -5.87
N PRO A 147 17.56 -4.93 -7.06
CA PRO A 147 18.66 -4.02 -7.37
C PRO A 147 18.28 -2.54 -7.37
N LYS A 148 17.00 -2.22 -7.55
CA LYS A 148 16.49 -0.84 -7.62
C LYS A 148 16.17 -0.24 -6.25
N ILE A 149 16.16 -1.05 -5.20
CA ILE A 149 15.90 -0.57 -3.84
C ILE A 149 17.17 0.05 -3.27
N ASP A 150 17.09 1.30 -2.80
CA ASP A 150 18.19 1.91 -2.05
C ASP A 150 18.25 1.37 -0.63
N ALA A 151 19.43 0.91 -0.19
CA ALA A 151 19.61 0.27 1.11
C ALA A 151 19.42 1.24 2.29
N LYS A 152 19.75 2.53 2.11
CA LYS A 152 19.58 3.55 3.17
C LYS A 152 18.10 3.91 3.31
N CYS A 153 17.38 4.05 2.18
CA CYS A 153 15.94 4.27 2.18
C CYS A 153 15.20 3.10 2.80
N LEU A 154 15.58 1.84 2.45
CA LEU A 154 15.01 0.63 3.03
C LEU A 154 15.18 0.61 4.56
N LYS A 155 16.39 0.89 5.05
CA LYS A 155 16.68 0.96 6.49
C LYS A 155 15.81 2.02 7.17
N HIS A 156 15.74 3.23 6.60
CA HIS A 156 14.96 4.31 7.19
C HIS A 156 13.45 4.00 7.23
N ARG A 157 12.90 3.43 6.17
CA ARG A 157 11.50 2.95 6.16
C ARG A 157 11.26 1.86 7.21
N ALA A 158 12.23 0.96 7.44
CA ALA A 158 12.14 0.00 8.54
C ALA A 158 12.12 0.67 9.93
N GLU A 159 12.83 1.78 10.11
CA GLU A 159 12.78 2.59 11.35
C GLU A 159 11.39 3.24 11.54
N ILE A 160 10.77 3.72 10.46
CA ILE A 160 9.38 4.23 10.48
C ILE A 160 8.42 3.10 10.85
N ILE A 161 8.53 1.91 10.25
CA ILE A 161 7.74 0.72 10.59
C ILE A 161 7.84 0.38 12.08
N ALA A 162 9.05 0.43 12.63
CA ALA A 162 9.28 0.17 14.06
C ALA A 162 8.68 1.24 14.98
N SER A 163 8.39 2.41 14.45
CA SER A 163 7.75 3.52 15.20
C SER A 163 6.22 3.47 15.08
N GLY A 164 5.69 2.97 13.97
CA GLY A 164 4.26 2.94 13.68
C GLY A 164 3.68 4.32 13.36
N TYR A 165 2.36 4.39 13.25
CA TYR A 165 1.63 5.64 13.01
C TYR A 165 1.62 6.52 14.26
N PRO A 166 1.97 7.80 14.18
CA PRO A 166 2.12 8.65 15.36
C PRO A 166 0.80 9.10 15.99
N ARG A 167 -0.34 8.98 15.28
CA ARG A 167 -1.66 9.43 15.72
C ARG A 167 -2.63 8.25 15.85
N LEU A 168 -2.31 7.29 16.72
CA LEU A 168 -3.06 6.05 16.88
C LEU A 168 -4.53 6.25 17.32
N ASP A 169 -4.88 7.40 17.90
CA ASP A 169 -6.24 7.74 18.33
C ASP A 169 -7.03 8.52 17.27
N GLU A 170 -6.46 8.74 16.07
CA GLU A 170 -7.14 9.46 14.99
C GLU A 170 -8.21 8.59 14.35
N HIS A 171 -9.40 9.20 14.09
CA HIS A 171 -10.53 8.56 13.41
C HIS A 171 -10.76 9.18 12.03
N PHE A 172 -11.19 8.33 11.10
CA PHE A 172 -11.37 8.70 9.70
C PHE A 172 -12.79 8.45 9.24
N ASP A 173 -13.39 9.49 8.61
CA ASP A 173 -14.74 9.43 8.04
C ASP A 173 -14.67 9.33 6.50
N ILE A 174 -13.88 8.41 6.03
CA ILE A 174 -13.69 8.11 4.61
C ILE A 174 -13.89 6.60 4.40
N PRO A 175 -14.49 6.17 3.26
CA PRO A 175 -14.59 4.75 2.93
C PRO A 175 -13.23 4.06 2.93
N CYS A 176 -13.16 2.94 3.61
CA CYS A 176 -11.96 2.13 3.78
C CYS A 176 -12.24 0.67 3.47
N LEU A 177 -11.45 0.08 2.57
CA LEU A 177 -11.39 -1.35 2.34
C LEU A 177 -10.04 -1.88 2.84
N TYR A 178 -10.05 -2.97 3.61
CA TYR A 178 -8.83 -3.65 4.04
C TYR A 178 -8.73 -5.02 3.37
N LEU A 179 -7.67 -5.23 2.61
CA LEU A 179 -7.32 -6.50 2.01
C LEU A 179 -6.38 -7.24 2.95
N LYS A 180 -6.87 -8.29 3.58
CA LYS A 180 -6.19 -9.05 4.63
C LYS A 180 -5.60 -10.33 4.08
N ALA A 181 -4.32 -10.57 4.35
CA ALA A 181 -3.63 -11.79 4.00
C ALA A 181 -3.71 -12.80 5.16
N ALA A 182 -4.39 -13.95 4.94
CA ALA A 182 -4.57 -14.98 5.97
C ALA A 182 -3.28 -15.71 6.35
N ARG A 183 -2.28 -15.70 5.46
CA ARG A 183 -0.97 -16.34 5.69
C ARG A 183 0.15 -15.32 5.86
N ASP A 184 -0.18 -14.09 6.26
CA ASP A 184 0.81 -13.05 6.51
C ASP A 184 1.73 -13.45 7.68
N ARG A 185 3.04 -13.42 7.42
CA ARG A 185 4.09 -13.71 8.41
C ARG A 185 4.79 -12.45 8.93
N LEU A 186 4.48 -11.30 8.32
CA LEU A 186 5.12 -10.02 8.63
C LEU A 186 4.20 -9.11 9.45
N VAL A 187 2.92 -9.03 9.06
CA VAL A 187 1.91 -8.22 9.72
C VAL A 187 0.98 -9.10 10.55
N PRO A 188 0.77 -8.79 11.84
CA PRO A 188 -0.13 -9.55 12.69
C PRO A 188 -1.57 -9.54 12.16
N HIS A 189 -2.27 -10.67 12.29
CA HIS A 189 -3.69 -10.78 11.90
C HIS A 189 -4.60 -9.77 12.61
N THR A 190 -4.18 -9.26 13.77
CA THR A 190 -4.88 -8.24 14.55
C THR A 190 -4.74 -6.83 13.95
N ALA A 191 -3.84 -6.60 13.01
CA ALA A 191 -3.62 -5.27 12.43
C ALA A 191 -4.91 -4.68 11.83
N ALA A 192 -5.72 -5.48 11.13
CA ALA A 192 -7.00 -5.06 10.58
C ALA A 192 -7.98 -4.53 11.65
N SER A 193 -7.86 -4.97 12.90
CA SER A 193 -8.75 -4.53 13.99
C SER A 193 -8.55 -3.07 14.34
N TRP A 194 -7.33 -2.54 14.22
CA TRP A 194 -7.09 -1.13 14.40
C TRP A 194 -7.87 -0.31 13.35
N PHE A 195 -7.79 -0.68 12.08
CA PHE A 195 -8.53 0.01 11.00
C PHE A 195 -10.04 -0.08 11.22
N ALA A 196 -10.56 -1.24 11.62
CA ALA A 196 -11.97 -1.43 11.94
C ALA A 196 -12.46 -0.51 13.07
N ALA A 197 -11.61 -0.21 14.05
CA ALA A 197 -11.93 0.67 15.16
C ALA A 197 -11.85 2.16 14.82
N HIS A 198 -11.09 2.54 13.77
CA HIS A 198 -10.75 3.94 13.48
C HIS A 198 -11.36 4.47 12.19
N PHE A 199 -12.00 3.61 11.37
CA PHE A 199 -12.70 4.03 10.16
C PHE A 199 -14.22 3.82 10.30
N ASN A 200 -15.01 4.90 10.17
CA ASN A 200 -16.46 4.83 10.28
C ASN A 200 -17.12 3.99 9.17
N HIS A 201 -16.49 3.93 7.99
CA HIS A 201 -16.94 3.19 6.81
C HIS A 201 -15.91 2.14 6.43
N PHE A 202 -15.84 1.06 7.19
CA PHE A 202 -14.83 0.01 7.06
C PHE A 202 -15.42 -1.27 6.47
N ALA A 203 -14.69 -1.86 5.52
CA ALA A 203 -14.90 -3.21 5.03
C ALA A 203 -13.57 -3.99 5.03
N CYS A 204 -13.62 -5.29 5.22
CA CYS A 204 -12.44 -6.15 5.21
C CYS A 204 -12.73 -7.42 4.41
N VAL A 205 -11.81 -7.77 3.50
CA VAL A 205 -11.82 -9.01 2.75
C VAL A 205 -10.55 -9.79 3.05
N GLU A 206 -10.69 -11.06 3.43
CA GLU A 206 -9.57 -11.94 3.74
C GLU A 206 -9.28 -12.87 2.57
N PHE A 207 -8.00 -12.96 2.18
CA PHE A 207 -7.50 -13.80 1.11
C PHE A 207 -6.61 -14.91 1.69
N ASP A 208 -6.73 -16.12 1.18
CA ASP A 208 -5.78 -17.21 1.46
C ASP A 208 -4.45 -16.93 0.74
N ALA A 209 -3.72 -15.92 1.19
CA ALA A 209 -2.53 -15.38 0.55
C ALA A 209 -1.48 -14.98 1.60
N PRO A 210 -0.19 -14.90 1.21
CA PRO A 210 0.90 -14.37 2.04
C PRO A 210 0.86 -12.83 2.06
N HIS A 211 1.85 -12.21 2.71
CA HIS A 211 1.97 -10.75 2.83
C HIS A 211 1.80 -10.00 1.51
N CYS A 212 2.45 -10.47 0.45
CA CYS A 212 2.39 -9.88 -0.88
C CYS A 212 1.16 -10.40 -1.66
N LEU A 213 -0.05 -10.11 -1.15
CA LEU A 213 -1.30 -10.62 -1.76
C LEU A 213 -1.60 -10.00 -3.12
N LEU A 214 -1.25 -8.74 -3.34
CA LEU A 214 -1.44 -8.05 -4.63
C LEU A 214 -0.59 -8.68 -5.75
N GLN A 215 0.48 -9.39 -5.39
CA GLN A 215 1.37 -10.08 -6.30
C GLN A 215 0.98 -11.55 -6.49
N THR A 216 0.46 -12.18 -5.45
CA THR A 216 0.22 -13.63 -5.43
C THR A 216 -1.19 -14.04 -5.83
N VAL A 217 -2.18 -13.19 -5.57
CA VAL A 217 -3.59 -13.37 -5.93
C VAL A 217 -4.16 -12.10 -6.57
N PRO A 218 -3.49 -11.58 -7.64
CA PRO A 218 -3.79 -10.25 -8.19
C PRO A 218 -5.21 -10.16 -8.78
N ALA A 219 -5.73 -11.22 -9.37
CA ALA A 219 -7.06 -11.20 -10.00
C ALA A 219 -8.17 -11.06 -8.95
N GLU A 220 -8.05 -11.79 -7.84
CA GLU A 220 -8.98 -11.71 -6.71
C GLU A 220 -8.91 -10.33 -6.04
N CYS A 221 -7.70 -9.81 -5.83
CA CYS A 221 -7.50 -8.46 -5.29
C CYS A 221 -8.07 -7.38 -6.23
N ALA A 222 -7.85 -7.51 -7.54
CA ALA A 222 -8.38 -6.58 -8.53
C ALA A 222 -9.92 -6.57 -8.51
N ALA A 223 -10.58 -7.72 -8.36
CA ALA A 223 -12.03 -7.81 -8.28
C ALA A 223 -12.58 -7.00 -7.09
N GLU A 224 -11.97 -7.10 -5.90
CA GLU A 224 -12.37 -6.34 -4.71
C GLU A 224 -12.05 -4.83 -4.84
N ILE A 225 -10.88 -4.49 -5.38
CA ILE A 225 -10.51 -3.10 -5.68
C ILE A 225 -11.53 -2.47 -6.62
N MET A 226 -11.93 -3.19 -7.68
CA MET A 226 -12.92 -2.73 -8.64
C MET A 226 -14.33 -2.66 -8.07
N GLY A 227 -14.70 -3.60 -7.22
CA GLY A 227 -15.97 -3.55 -6.47
C GLY A 227 -16.06 -2.26 -5.62
N PHE A 228 -15.01 -1.96 -4.86
CA PHE A 228 -14.91 -0.75 -4.06
C PHE A 228 -14.91 0.52 -4.92
N TYR A 229 -14.14 0.53 -6.01
CA TYR A 229 -14.09 1.61 -6.98
C TYR A 229 -15.47 1.93 -7.56
N ASN A 230 -16.21 0.94 -8.03
CA ASN A 230 -17.53 1.13 -8.63
C ASN A 230 -18.53 1.71 -7.63
N VAL A 231 -18.53 1.23 -6.38
CA VAL A 231 -19.39 1.76 -5.32
C VAL A 231 -19.13 3.24 -5.07
N LEU A 232 -17.87 3.69 -5.08
CA LEU A 232 -17.53 5.10 -4.82
C LEU A 232 -17.78 5.99 -6.02
N ARG A 233 -17.49 5.52 -7.23
CA ARG A 233 -17.80 6.22 -8.47
C ARG A 233 -19.30 6.49 -8.60
N ASP A 234 -20.13 5.48 -8.32
CA ASP A 234 -21.59 5.58 -8.47
C ASP A 234 -22.25 6.45 -7.37
N ARG A 235 -21.58 6.64 -6.21
CA ARG A 235 -22.01 7.57 -5.15
C ARG A 235 -21.71 9.03 -5.45
N ASN A 236 -20.85 9.32 -6.40
CA ASN A 236 -20.49 10.67 -6.81
C ASN A 236 -20.86 10.94 -8.29
N PRO A 237 -22.17 10.86 -8.66
CA PRO A 237 -22.61 11.23 -9.99
C PRO A 237 -22.50 12.75 -10.11
N SER A 238 -21.34 13.27 -10.50
CA SER A 238 -21.22 14.65 -11.00
C SER A 238 -21.96 14.76 -12.33
N GLY A 239 -23.30 14.84 -12.29
CA GLY A 239 -24.11 14.88 -13.51
C GLY A 239 -25.61 14.65 -13.31
N ILE A 240 -26.22 15.16 -12.24
CA ILE A 240 -27.67 15.36 -12.29
C ILE A 240 -27.90 16.62 -13.16
N LYS A 241 -28.25 16.38 -14.42
CA LYS A 241 -28.89 17.41 -15.23
C LYS A 241 -30.17 17.83 -14.51
N ASN A 242 -30.19 19.03 -13.94
CA ASN A 242 -31.45 19.73 -13.71
C ASN A 242 -31.98 20.06 -15.09
N GLU A 243 -32.87 19.23 -15.63
CA GLU A 243 -33.77 19.62 -16.71
C GLU A 243 -34.83 20.51 -16.06
N GLU A 244 -34.74 21.81 -16.29
CA GLU A 244 -35.87 22.74 -16.31
C GLU A 244 -36.45 22.84 -17.70
#